data_26cb6893237f6f10a2dd1896d66d7c3b
#
_entry.id   26cb6893237f6f10a2dd1896d66d7c3b
#
_cell.length_a   1.000
_cell.length_b   1.000
_cell.length_c   1.000
_cell.angle_alpha   90.00
_cell.angle_beta   90.00
_cell.angle_gamma   90.00
#
_symmetry.space_group_name_H-M   'P 1'
#
loop_
_entity.id
_entity.type
_entity.pdbx_description
1 polymer ?
#
loop_
_entity_poly.entity_id
_entity_poly.type
_entity_poly.pdbx_seq_one_letter_code
_entity_poly.pdbx_strand_id
1 'polypeptide(L)'
;NPMFIETHRLAEFNPRGTDVPVVLDLMIHDIDAILSVVKSKVKSVNASGVAVISDSPDISNARIEFENGCVANITSSRISMKNMRKSRFFQKDAYISVDYLDKVCEIVRMQDAPEVPGDFDMILQNAEGVKKQIYFDNPHVDANNAILDELETFADAINNNTTPIVTLEDGTEALRVAYQIIDCMNARK
;
A
#
# COMPACT_ATOMS: atom_id res chain seq x y z
N ASN A 1 7.11 -11.26 -5.57
CA ASN A 1 5.75 -10.99 -5.07
C ASN A 1 5.81 -10.68 -3.59
N PRO A 2 5.08 -9.66 -3.10
CA PRO A 2 5.05 -9.33 -1.68
C PRO A 2 4.43 -10.46 -0.87
N MET A 3 4.98 -10.69 0.31
CA MET A 3 4.49 -11.65 1.30
C MET A 3 3.72 -10.93 2.40
N PHE A 4 4.16 -9.71 2.73
CA PHE A 4 3.53 -8.85 3.72
C PHE A 4 3.57 -7.40 3.25
N ILE A 5 2.50 -6.67 3.49
CA ILE A 5 2.37 -5.25 3.12
C ILE A 5 1.87 -4.47 4.33
N GLU A 6 2.46 -3.32 4.56
CA GLU A 6 2.01 -2.34 5.54
C GLU A 6 1.76 -0.99 4.87
N THR A 7 0.58 -0.42 5.05
CA THR A 7 0.29 0.93 4.55
C THR A 7 -0.25 1.83 5.65
N HIS A 8 0.16 3.09 5.59
CA HIS A 8 -0.32 4.15 6.47
C HIS A 8 -0.71 5.36 5.63
N ARG A 9 -1.99 5.73 5.69
CA ARG A 9 -2.51 6.96 5.11
C ARG A 9 -3.13 7.80 6.22
N LEU A 10 -2.36 8.75 6.69
CA LEU A 10 -2.74 9.65 7.78
C LEU A 10 -2.94 11.05 7.21
N ALA A 11 -4.03 11.69 7.57
CA ALA A 11 -4.34 13.06 7.18
C ALA A 11 -4.67 13.90 8.41
N GLU A 12 -4.30 15.17 8.37
CA GLU A 12 -4.79 16.15 9.32
C GLU A 12 -6.29 16.35 9.15
N PHE A 13 -6.97 16.70 10.23
CA PHE A 13 -8.42 16.85 10.19
C PHE A 13 -8.84 17.96 9.21
N ASN A 14 -9.75 17.59 8.31
CA ASN A 14 -10.44 18.52 7.42
C ASN A 14 -11.95 18.28 7.56
N PRO A 15 -12.77 19.31 7.84
CA PRO A 15 -14.22 19.16 7.97
C PRO A 15 -14.91 18.71 6.68
N ARG A 16 -14.26 18.83 5.52
CA ARG A 16 -14.78 18.28 4.26
C ARG A 16 -14.64 16.76 4.23
N GLY A 17 -15.65 16.07 3.75
CA GLY A 17 -15.62 14.61 3.59
C GLY A 17 -15.90 13.83 4.87
N THR A 18 -16.37 14.49 5.95
CA THR A 18 -16.76 13.79 7.19
C THR A 18 -18.07 13.01 7.08
N ASP A 19 -18.82 13.24 6.02
CA ASP A 19 -20.03 12.52 5.61
C ASP A 19 -19.74 11.13 5.02
N VAL A 20 -18.46 10.87 4.65
CA VAL A 20 -18.01 9.59 4.09
C VAL A 20 -17.10 8.86 5.09
N PRO A 21 -17.23 7.53 5.28
CA PRO A 21 -16.29 6.77 6.12
C PRO A 21 -14.85 6.90 5.64
N VAL A 22 -13.88 6.95 6.57
CA VAL A 22 -12.44 7.07 6.25
C VAL A 22 -11.93 5.96 5.32
N VAL A 23 -12.62 4.83 5.29
CA VAL A 23 -12.30 3.71 4.37
C VAL A 23 -12.55 4.11 2.92
N LEU A 24 -13.66 4.77 2.62
CA LEU A 24 -14.00 5.22 1.26
C LEU A 24 -13.29 6.51 0.87
N ASP A 25 -12.96 7.37 1.85
CA ASP A 25 -12.28 8.64 1.61
C ASP A 25 -10.76 8.46 1.41
N LEU A 26 -10.12 7.67 2.28
CA LEU A 26 -8.67 7.54 2.31
C LEU A 26 -8.17 6.12 2.00
N MET A 27 -8.69 5.10 2.66
CA MET A 27 -8.15 3.74 2.61
C MET A 27 -8.28 3.11 1.22
N ILE A 28 -9.31 3.46 0.46
CA ILE A 28 -9.60 2.91 -0.87
C ILE A 28 -8.42 3.07 -1.85
N HIS A 29 -7.65 4.16 -1.74
CA HIS A 29 -6.47 4.38 -2.57
C HIS A 29 -5.34 3.39 -2.28
N ASP A 30 -5.20 3.00 -1.01
CA ASP A 30 -4.19 2.00 -0.61
C ASP A 30 -4.67 0.59 -0.94
N ILE A 31 -5.99 0.34 -0.86
CA ILE A 31 -6.60 -0.92 -1.31
C ILE A 31 -6.34 -1.13 -2.80
N ASP A 32 -6.59 -0.12 -3.63
CA ASP A 32 -6.34 -0.16 -5.08
C ASP A 32 -4.87 -0.46 -5.39
N ALA A 33 -3.95 0.28 -4.76
CA ALA A 33 -2.51 0.06 -4.92
C ALA A 33 -2.08 -1.36 -4.50
N ILE A 34 -2.64 -1.91 -3.41
CA ILE A 34 -2.35 -3.26 -2.95
C ILE A 34 -2.87 -4.30 -3.94
N LEU A 35 -4.10 -4.16 -4.42
CA LEU A 35 -4.71 -5.08 -5.39
C LEU A 35 -3.93 -5.10 -6.71
N SER A 36 -3.44 -3.94 -7.17
CA SER A 36 -2.64 -3.82 -8.39
C SER A 36 -1.31 -4.58 -8.32
N VAL A 37 -0.74 -4.72 -7.10
CA VAL A 37 0.56 -5.38 -6.85
C VAL A 37 0.40 -6.85 -6.51
N VAL A 38 -0.57 -7.21 -5.64
CA VAL A 38 -0.74 -8.59 -5.13
C VAL A 38 -1.31 -9.53 -6.18
N LYS A 39 -2.24 -9.07 -7.01
CA LYS A 39 -2.89 -9.82 -8.11
C LYS A 39 -3.38 -11.21 -7.67
N SER A 40 -4.02 -11.26 -6.51
CA SER A 40 -4.62 -12.47 -5.93
C SER A 40 -5.95 -12.13 -5.30
N LYS A 41 -6.86 -13.10 -5.24
CA LYS A 41 -8.17 -12.91 -4.62
C LYS A 41 -8.03 -12.69 -3.12
N VAL A 42 -8.90 -11.84 -2.57
CA VAL A 42 -9.04 -11.66 -1.13
C VAL A 42 -9.66 -12.92 -0.52
N LYS A 43 -8.98 -13.50 0.45
CA LYS A 43 -9.42 -14.68 1.21
C LYS A 43 -10.24 -14.30 2.43
N SER A 44 -9.76 -13.32 3.18
CA SER A 44 -10.43 -12.85 4.40
C SER A 44 -10.09 -11.39 4.72
N VAL A 45 -11.02 -10.72 5.40
CA VAL A 45 -10.87 -9.35 5.88
C VAL A 45 -11.20 -9.30 7.37
N ASN A 46 -10.32 -8.67 8.14
CA ASN A 46 -10.57 -8.29 9.53
C ASN A 46 -10.34 -6.79 9.66
N ALA A 47 -11.28 -6.08 10.27
CA ALA A 47 -11.17 -4.64 10.39
C ALA A 47 -11.73 -4.12 11.71
N SER A 48 -11.22 -2.96 12.13
CA SER A 48 -11.73 -2.17 13.23
C SER A 48 -11.70 -0.69 12.89
N GLY A 49 -12.60 0.08 13.44
CA GLY A 49 -12.68 1.51 13.24
C GLY A 49 -13.22 2.23 14.46
N VAL A 50 -12.79 3.48 14.64
CA VAL A 50 -13.19 4.32 15.76
C VAL A 50 -13.66 5.66 15.25
N ALA A 51 -14.88 6.05 15.63
CA ALA A 51 -15.43 7.38 15.47
C ALA A 51 -14.98 8.24 16.65
N VAL A 52 -14.37 9.40 16.38
CA VAL A 52 -13.86 10.32 17.40
C VAL A 52 -14.47 11.70 17.26
N ILE A 53 -14.53 12.22 16.05
CA ILE A 53 -15.06 13.56 15.73
C ILE A 53 -16.35 13.44 14.91
N SER A 54 -16.42 12.45 14.01
CA SER A 54 -17.56 12.22 13.11
C SER A 54 -18.45 11.09 13.62
N ASP A 55 -19.64 10.95 13.02
CA ASP A 55 -20.56 9.84 13.29
C ASP A 55 -20.09 8.51 12.66
N SER A 56 -19.19 8.58 11.69
CA SER A 56 -18.54 7.44 11.04
C SER A 56 -17.07 7.31 11.50
N PRO A 57 -16.44 6.13 11.34
CA PRO A 57 -15.03 5.95 11.75
C PRO A 57 -14.10 6.99 11.13
N ASP A 58 -13.33 7.69 11.98
CA ASP A 58 -12.29 8.64 11.63
C ASP A 58 -10.90 7.98 11.53
N ILE A 59 -10.74 6.85 12.22
CA ILE A 59 -9.59 5.96 12.15
C ILE A 59 -10.09 4.57 11.81
N SER A 60 -9.41 3.89 10.90
CA SER A 60 -9.68 2.51 10.55
C SER A 60 -8.39 1.74 10.36
N ASN A 61 -8.36 0.50 10.83
CA ASN A 61 -7.33 -0.49 10.56
C ASN A 61 -7.98 -1.73 9.96
N ALA A 62 -7.40 -2.22 8.87
CA ALA A 62 -7.83 -3.43 8.19
C ALA A 62 -6.66 -4.37 7.97
N ARG A 63 -6.90 -5.66 8.17
CA ARG A 63 -6.02 -6.76 7.79
C ARG A 63 -6.71 -7.57 6.70
N ILE A 64 -6.07 -7.65 5.55
CA ILE A 64 -6.52 -8.41 4.37
C ILE A 64 -5.57 -9.59 4.17
N GLU A 65 -6.11 -10.79 4.06
CA GLU A 65 -5.38 -11.99 3.69
C GLU A 65 -5.77 -12.41 2.28
N PHE A 66 -4.79 -12.76 1.46
CA PHE A 66 -4.97 -13.18 0.08
C PHE A 66 -4.82 -14.69 -0.09
N GLU A 67 -5.41 -15.26 -1.15
CA GLU A 67 -5.33 -16.71 -1.43
C GLU A 67 -3.89 -17.18 -1.68
N ASN A 68 -3.01 -16.31 -2.21
CA ASN A 68 -1.59 -16.60 -2.43
C ASN A 68 -0.75 -16.52 -1.13
N GLY A 69 -1.37 -16.28 0.02
CA GLY A 69 -0.72 -16.18 1.33
C GLY A 69 -0.16 -14.79 1.67
N CYS A 70 -0.24 -13.82 0.77
CA CYS A 70 0.11 -12.43 1.09
C CYS A 70 -0.85 -11.86 2.13
N VAL A 71 -0.33 -11.00 3.00
CA VAL A 71 -1.09 -10.29 4.02
C VAL A 71 -0.84 -8.80 3.89
N ALA A 72 -1.91 -7.99 3.93
CA ALA A 72 -1.81 -6.54 3.96
C ALA A 72 -2.46 -5.98 5.24
N ASN A 73 -1.72 -5.13 5.96
CA ASN A 73 -2.23 -4.31 7.04
C ASN A 73 -2.33 -2.86 6.58
N ILE A 74 -3.50 -2.28 6.70
CA ILE A 74 -3.81 -0.95 6.20
C ILE A 74 -4.32 -0.11 7.37
N THR A 75 -3.72 1.05 7.59
CA THR A 75 -4.18 2.01 8.59
C THR A 75 -4.47 3.34 7.92
N SER A 76 -5.69 3.84 8.10
CA SER A 76 -6.09 5.17 7.62
C SER A 76 -6.69 5.99 8.73
N SER A 77 -6.31 7.27 8.81
CA SER A 77 -6.81 8.22 9.79
C SER A 77 -6.95 9.60 9.17
N ARG A 78 -8.06 10.28 9.45
CA ARG A 78 -8.29 11.68 9.06
C ARG A 78 -8.20 12.66 10.23
N ILE A 79 -7.68 12.21 11.37
CA ILE A 79 -7.54 13.01 12.60
C ILE A 79 -6.11 12.94 13.16
N SER A 80 -5.13 12.84 12.28
CA SER A 80 -3.72 12.76 12.66
C SER A 80 -3.09 14.13 12.74
N MET A 81 -1.98 14.24 13.47
CA MET A 81 -1.23 15.49 13.64
C MET A 81 -0.35 15.84 12.44
N LYS A 82 -0.11 14.88 11.55
CA LYS A 82 0.72 15.05 10.34
C LYS A 82 0.19 14.18 9.23
N ASN A 83 0.34 14.66 8.00
CA ASN A 83 0.08 13.84 6.81
C ASN A 83 1.16 12.76 6.67
N MET A 84 0.74 11.56 6.27
CA MET A 84 1.61 10.45 5.89
C MET A 84 0.94 9.64 4.79
N ARG A 85 1.69 9.24 3.78
CA ARG A 85 1.23 8.31 2.74
C ARG A 85 2.38 7.37 2.44
N LYS A 86 2.46 6.26 3.18
CA LYS A 86 3.61 5.37 3.13
C LYS A 86 3.18 3.92 3.00
N SER A 87 3.82 3.19 2.08
CA SER A 87 3.65 1.75 1.91
C SER A 87 4.98 1.03 2.01
N ARG A 88 4.96 -0.13 2.68
CA ARG A 88 6.11 -1.02 2.85
C ARG A 88 5.76 -2.40 2.35
N PHE A 89 6.60 -2.94 1.48
CA PHE A 89 6.41 -4.25 0.89
C PHE A 89 7.57 -5.16 1.30
N PHE A 90 7.23 -6.28 1.90
CA PHE A 90 8.19 -7.28 2.35
C PHE A 90 8.13 -8.48 1.42
N GLN A 91 9.25 -8.80 0.80
CA GLN A 91 9.45 -9.94 -0.08
C GLN A 91 10.53 -10.84 0.48
N LYS A 92 10.71 -12.03 -0.11
CA LYS A 92 11.74 -12.97 0.33
C LYS A 92 13.16 -12.38 0.23
N ASP A 93 13.38 -11.56 -0.77
CA ASP A 93 14.70 -11.04 -1.17
C ASP A 93 14.78 -9.51 -1.22
N ALA A 94 13.70 -8.84 -0.85
CA ALA A 94 13.65 -7.38 -0.87
C ALA A 94 12.67 -6.81 0.17
N TYR A 95 13.04 -5.66 0.71
CA TYR A 95 12.16 -4.73 1.41
C TYR A 95 12.07 -3.45 0.59
N ILE A 96 10.83 -3.00 0.33
CA ILE A 96 10.56 -1.80 -0.48
C ILE A 96 9.74 -0.84 0.38
N SER A 97 10.22 0.38 0.53
CA SER A 97 9.52 1.48 1.20
C SER A 97 9.20 2.57 0.19
N VAL A 98 7.92 2.92 0.08
CA VAL A 98 7.45 3.99 -0.81
C VAL A 98 6.79 5.07 0.02
N ASP A 99 7.30 6.29 -0.06
CA ASP A 99 6.68 7.48 0.48
C ASP A 99 6.08 8.30 -0.66
N TYR A 100 4.75 8.34 -0.73
CA TYR A 100 4.03 9.03 -1.81
C TYR A 100 3.96 10.55 -1.61
N LEU A 101 4.19 11.06 -0.40
CA LEU A 101 4.24 12.50 -0.15
C LEU A 101 5.58 13.09 -0.57
N ASP A 102 6.66 12.45 -0.09
CA ASP A 102 8.02 12.90 -0.37
C ASP A 102 8.53 12.38 -1.73
N LYS A 103 7.75 11.48 -2.40
CA LYS A 103 8.11 10.84 -3.67
C LYS A 103 9.46 10.12 -3.59
N VAL A 104 9.64 9.36 -2.52
CA VAL A 104 10.86 8.58 -2.26
C VAL A 104 10.54 7.11 -2.32
N CYS A 105 11.39 6.35 -3.02
CA CYS A 105 11.38 4.91 -3.04
C CYS A 105 12.74 4.39 -2.58
N GLU A 106 12.74 3.58 -1.52
CA GLU A 106 13.93 2.94 -0.97
C GLU A 106 13.76 1.43 -1.09
N ILE A 107 14.75 0.77 -1.67
CA ILE A 107 14.74 -0.68 -1.83
C ILE A 107 15.98 -1.25 -1.13
N VAL A 108 15.75 -2.13 -0.18
CA VAL A 108 16.81 -2.95 0.42
C VAL A 108 16.69 -4.35 -0.17
N ARG A 109 17.71 -4.79 -0.88
CA ARG A 109 17.77 -6.11 -1.50
C ARG A 109 18.73 -7.03 -0.76
N MET A 110 18.44 -8.33 -0.85
CA MET A 110 19.24 -9.37 -0.24
C MET A 110 19.55 -10.46 -1.28
N GLN A 111 20.82 -10.83 -1.37
CA GLN A 111 21.31 -11.90 -2.23
C GLN A 111 22.27 -12.81 -1.47
N ASP A 112 22.66 -13.95 -2.05
CA ASP A 112 23.69 -14.79 -1.47
C ASP A 112 25.01 -14.02 -1.39
N ALA A 113 25.69 -14.11 -0.25
CA ALA A 113 26.98 -13.44 -0.08
C ALA A 113 28.01 -14.06 -1.02
N PRO A 114 28.89 -13.23 -1.64
CA PRO A 114 30.01 -13.75 -2.41
C PRO A 114 30.96 -14.55 -1.53
N GLU A 115 31.73 -15.48 -2.13
CA GLU A 115 32.72 -16.28 -1.39
C GLU A 115 33.78 -15.40 -0.71
N VAL A 116 34.15 -14.31 -1.35
CA VAL A 116 35.08 -13.30 -0.82
C VAL A 116 34.35 -11.96 -0.79
N PRO A 117 33.82 -11.54 0.36
CA PRO A 117 33.19 -10.22 0.50
C PRO A 117 34.21 -9.09 0.29
N GLY A 118 33.74 -8.01 -0.36
CA GLY A 118 34.50 -6.76 -0.43
C GLY A 118 34.49 -5.99 0.89
N ASP A 119 35.39 -5.01 1.02
CA ASP A 119 35.58 -4.22 2.26
C ASP A 119 34.31 -3.43 2.67
N PHE A 120 33.40 -3.17 1.75
CA PHE A 120 32.16 -2.39 1.98
C PHE A 120 30.89 -3.24 1.90
N ASP A 121 31.01 -4.55 1.75
CA ASP A 121 29.87 -5.45 1.66
C ASP A 121 29.17 -5.61 3.02
N MET A 122 27.89 -5.29 3.07
CA MET A 122 27.07 -5.53 4.26
C MET A 122 26.60 -6.99 4.29
N ILE A 123 27.21 -7.79 5.13
CA ILE A 123 26.91 -9.22 5.25
C ILE A 123 26.08 -9.47 6.51
N LEU A 124 24.93 -10.12 6.35
CA LEU A 124 24.17 -10.73 7.43
C LEU A 124 24.45 -12.24 7.47
N GLN A 125 24.54 -12.78 8.66
CA GLN A 125 24.65 -14.22 8.88
C GLN A 125 23.55 -14.67 9.85
N ASN A 126 22.81 -15.72 9.48
CA ASN A 126 21.84 -16.34 10.38
C ASN A 126 22.52 -17.31 11.35
N ALA A 127 21.74 -17.87 12.29
CA ALA A 127 22.24 -18.81 13.30
C ALA A 127 22.81 -20.11 12.70
N GLU A 128 22.42 -20.46 11.48
CA GLU A 128 22.85 -21.65 10.75
C GLU A 128 24.10 -21.38 9.90
N GLY A 129 24.64 -20.16 9.94
CA GLY A 129 25.84 -19.78 9.21
C GLY A 129 25.62 -19.36 7.76
N VAL A 130 24.36 -19.30 7.29
CA VAL A 130 24.05 -18.83 5.94
C VAL A 130 24.28 -17.33 5.85
N LYS A 131 25.11 -16.93 4.91
CA LYS A 131 25.50 -15.52 4.69
C LYS A 131 24.72 -14.91 3.55
N LYS A 132 24.18 -13.72 3.78
CA LYS A 132 23.49 -12.90 2.77
C LYS A 132 24.13 -11.53 2.71
N GLN A 133 24.31 -11.03 1.50
CA GLN A 133 24.72 -9.66 1.26
C GLN A 133 23.48 -8.76 1.13
N ILE A 134 23.53 -7.61 1.81
CA ILE A 134 22.51 -6.55 1.68
C ILE A 134 23.08 -5.43 0.82
N TYR A 135 22.25 -4.90 -0.06
CA TYR A 135 22.56 -3.69 -0.79
C TYR A 135 21.31 -2.80 -0.93
N PHE A 136 21.56 -1.50 -1.04
CA PHE A 136 20.54 -0.48 -1.14
C PHE A 136 20.40 -0.05 -2.60
N ASP A 137 19.16 0.10 -3.04
CA ASP A 137 18.80 0.60 -4.35
C ASP A 137 17.75 1.70 -4.12
N ASN A 138 18.10 2.93 -4.48
CA ASN A 138 17.23 4.08 -4.32
C ASN A 138 16.91 4.63 -5.72
N PRO A 139 15.89 4.07 -6.41
CA PRO A 139 15.54 4.52 -7.74
C PRO A 139 15.12 5.99 -7.70
N HIS A 140 15.57 6.73 -8.70
CA HIS A 140 15.12 8.10 -8.88
C HIS A 140 13.63 8.11 -9.23
N VAL A 141 12.87 8.93 -8.52
CA VAL A 141 11.45 9.16 -8.82
C VAL A 141 11.31 10.56 -9.40
N ASP A 142 10.90 10.64 -10.65
CA ASP A 142 10.68 11.92 -11.31
C ASP A 142 9.51 12.68 -10.66
N ALA A 143 9.66 14.01 -10.61
CA ALA A 143 8.58 14.87 -10.17
C ALA A 143 7.44 14.81 -11.20
N ASN A 144 6.29 14.33 -10.78
CA ASN A 144 5.11 14.21 -11.62
C ASN A 144 3.88 14.85 -10.96
N ASN A 145 2.83 15.06 -11.75
CA ASN A 145 1.52 15.44 -11.29
C ASN A 145 0.56 14.26 -11.52
N ALA A 146 0.22 13.55 -10.44
CA ALA A 146 -0.57 12.33 -10.51
C ALA A 146 -1.93 12.52 -11.21
N ILE A 147 -2.59 13.68 -11.04
CA ILE A 147 -3.87 13.97 -11.70
C ILE A 147 -3.65 14.19 -13.20
N LEU A 148 -2.57 14.88 -13.59
CA LEU A 148 -2.24 15.09 -15.00
C LEU A 148 -1.91 13.76 -15.66
N ASP A 149 -1.08 12.93 -15.02
CA ASP A 149 -0.70 11.60 -15.54
C ASP A 149 -1.93 10.69 -15.73
N GLU A 150 -2.88 10.74 -14.79
CA GLU A 150 -4.15 10.01 -14.88
C GLU A 150 -4.96 10.45 -16.10
N LEU A 151 -5.12 11.77 -16.29
CA LEU A 151 -5.88 12.31 -17.42
C LEU A 151 -5.20 12.04 -18.76
N GLU A 152 -3.88 12.17 -18.84
CA GLU A 152 -3.11 11.92 -20.07
C GLU A 152 -3.16 10.43 -20.44
N THR A 153 -2.92 9.52 -19.50
CA THR A 153 -2.98 8.07 -19.77
C THR A 153 -4.38 7.61 -20.15
N PHE A 154 -5.41 8.20 -19.57
CA PHE A 154 -6.79 7.91 -19.95
C PHE A 154 -7.13 8.46 -21.36
N ALA A 155 -6.72 9.68 -21.69
CA ALA A 155 -6.88 10.26 -23.01
C ALA A 155 -6.13 9.43 -24.08
N ASP A 156 -4.93 8.97 -23.79
CA ASP A 156 -4.14 8.09 -24.67
C ASP A 156 -4.84 6.75 -24.90
N ALA A 157 -5.44 6.17 -23.87
CA ALA A 157 -6.20 4.93 -24.01
C ALA A 157 -7.40 5.12 -24.96
N ILE A 158 -8.12 6.24 -24.85
CA ILE A 158 -9.24 6.58 -25.76
C ILE A 158 -8.72 6.77 -27.20
N ASN A 159 -7.70 7.59 -27.38
CA ASN A 159 -7.18 7.94 -28.70
C ASN A 159 -6.62 6.73 -29.46
N ASN A 160 -5.98 5.81 -28.74
CA ASN A 160 -5.36 4.61 -29.29
C ASN A 160 -6.27 3.37 -29.25
N ASN A 161 -7.50 3.51 -28.74
CA ASN A 161 -8.45 2.41 -28.55
C ASN A 161 -7.83 1.22 -27.77
N THR A 162 -7.12 1.53 -26.68
CA THR A 162 -6.49 0.57 -25.78
C THR A 162 -7.20 0.52 -24.44
N THR A 163 -6.93 -0.51 -23.63
CA THR A 163 -7.45 -0.60 -22.27
C THR A 163 -6.74 0.41 -21.36
N PRO A 164 -7.47 1.20 -20.56
CA PRO A 164 -6.87 2.08 -19.55
C PRO A 164 -5.98 1.32 -18.57
N ILE A 165 -4.99 2.00 -17.99
CA ILE A 165 -4.07 1.42 -16.99
C ILE A 165 -4.84 0.95 -15.76
N VAL A 166 -5.82 1.77 -15.31
CA VAL A 166 -6.77 1.40 -14.25
C VAL A 166 -8.14 1.23 -14.90
N THR A 167 -8.69 0.04 -14.81
CA THR A 167 -9.97 -0.31 -15.43
C THR A 167 -11.16 -0.07 -14.49
N LEU A 168 -12.36 -0.13 -15.05
CA LEU A 168 -13.59 -0.11 -14.24
C LEU A 168 -13.67 -1.33 -13.30
N GLU A 169 -13.15 -2.46 -13.74
CA GLU A 169 -13.06 -3.69 -12.95
C GLU A 169 -12.14 -3.51 -11.75
N ASP A 170 -10.98 -2.88 -11.93
CA ASP A 170 -10.03 -2.59 -10.84
C ASP A 170 -10.68 -1.67 -9.79
N GLY A 171 -11.30 -0.58 -10.22
CA GLY A 171 -12.03 0.33 -9.34
C GLY A 171 -13.20 -0.35 -8.61
N THR A 172 -13.93 -1.22 -9.29
CA THR A 172 -15.03 -2.00 -8.70
C THR A 172 -14.51 -2.97 -7.64
N GLU A 173 -13.38 -3.63 -7.89
CA GLU A 173 -12.78 -4.55 -6.94
C GLU A 173 -12.25 -3.82 -5.70
N ALA A 174 -11.60 -2.66 -5.87
CA ALA A 174 -11.17 -1.82 -4.75
C ALA A 174 -12.37 -1.38 -3.89
N LEU A 175 -13.46 -0.97 -4.52
CA LEU A 175 -14.69 -0.59 -3.84
C LEU A 175 -15.34 -1.78 -3.12
N ARG A 176 -15.36 -2.96 -3.73
CA ARG A 176 -15.88 -4.20 -3.13
C ARG A 176 -15.12 -4.54 -1.83
N VAL A 177 -13.79 -4.46 -1.86
CA VAL A 177 -12.96 -4.71 -0.67
C VAL A 177 -13.19 -3.63 0.39
N ALA A 178 -13.33 -2.37 0.01
CA ALA A 178 -13.64 -1.29 0.93
C ALA A 178 -14.98 -1.53 1.67
N TYR A 179 -16.01 -1.97 0.98
CA TYR A 179 -17.29 -2.34 1.61
C TYR A 179 -17.17 -3.57 2.51
N GLN A 180 -16.38 -4.58 2.15
CA GLN A 180 -16.12 -5.72 3.05
C GLN A 180 -15.46 -5.28 4.36
N ILE A 181 -14.55 -4.28 4.30
CA ILE A 181 -13.94 -3.68 5.50
C ILE A 181 -15.00 -2.99 6.34
N ILE A 182 -15.87 -2.18 5.72
CA ILE A 182 -16.96 -1.47 6.42
C ILE A 182 -17.92 -2.45 7.08
N ASP A 183 -18.35 -3.49 6.36
CA ASP A 183 -19.24 -4.53 6.89
C ASP A 183 -18.62 -5.27 8.08
N CYS A 184 -17.30 -5.60 7.98
CA CYS A 184 -16.56 -6.21 9.08
C CYS A 184 -16.52 -5.31 10.33
N MET A 185 -16.37 -3.99 10.18
CA MET A 185 -16.41 -3.04 11.29
C MET A 185 -17.80 -2.93 11.91
N ASN A 186 -18.85 -2.93 11.08
CA ASN A 186 -20.23 -2.82 11.55
C ASN A 186 -20.71 -4.09 12.28
N ALA A 187 -20.25 -5.26 11.87
CA ALA A 187 -20.57 -6.54 12.53
C ALA A 187 -19.98 -6.68 13.93
N ARG A 188 -19.06 -5.80 14.34
CA ARG A 188 -18.42 -5.79 15.67
C ARG A 188 -19.06 -4.78 16.64
N LYS A 189 -20.01 -3.99 16.18
CA LYS A 189 -20.84 -3.11 17.03
C LYS A 189 -22.00 -3.89 17.63
#